data_4ba8147d46316101ab1294c0640896da
#
_entry.id   4ba8147d46316101ab1294c0640896da
#
_cell.length_a   1.000
_cell.length_b   1.000
_cell.length_c   1.000
_cell.angle_alpha   90.00
_cell.angle_beta   90.00
_cell.angle_gamma   90.00
#
_symmetry.space_group_name_H-M   'P 1'
#
loop_
_entity.id
_entity.type
_entity.pdbx_description
1 polymer ?
#
loop_
_entity_poly.entity_id
_entity_poly.type
_entity_poly.pdbx_seq_one_letter_code
_entity_poly.pdbx_strand_id
1 'polypeptide(L)'
;MKKRSVPRQILGMLKTHILASIIITVVLVIILNGVGNSTVFANIISYVIAAYYALNIYFEAHSYATDDLRSYSPLNGYAAKGFVLSMGIAAAIILAWIFYRVSWIVAPITDGFVPYTVAANILYIVLTSPFMYFVNVQGGEADIIGQLAALFVPVLCTAWGYFDGYRKKDITGFISKFMYEKKKK
;
A
#
# COMPACT_ATOMS: atom_id res chain seq x y z
N MET A 1 -25.43 10.86 -10.53
CA MET A 1 -24.02 10.58 -10.20
C MET A 1 -23.75 11.07 -8.78
N LYS A 2 -23.24 10.20 -7.88
CA LYS A 2 -22.90 10.61 -6.50
C LYS A 2 -21.69 11.54 -6.53
N LYS A 3 -21.82 12.76 -5.99
CA LYS A 3 -20.71 13.71 -5.84
C LYS A 3 -19.54 13.03 -5.09
N ARG A 4 -18.40 12.89 -5.73
CA ARG A 4 -17.17 12.43 -5.06
C ARG A 4 -16.65 13.59 -4.21
N SER A 5 -16.46 13.38 -2.91
CA SER A 5 -15.80 14.35 -2.00
C SER A 5 -14.38 13.89 -1.70
N VAL A 6 -13.50 14.82 -1.29
CA VAL A 6 -12.11 14.47 -0.91
C VAL A 6 -12.06 13.36 0.15
N PRO A 7 -12.86 13.41 1.24
CA PRO A 7 -12.90 12.31 2.21
C PRO A 7 -13.28 10.96 1.59
N ARG A 8 -14.16 10.94 0.59
CA ARG A 8 -14.53 9.70 -0.10
C ARG A 8 -13.39 9.16 -0.97
N GLN A 9 -12.58 10.03 -1.56
CA GLN A 9 -11.39 9.61 -2.30
C GLN A 9 -10.31 9.06 -1.34
N ILE A 10 -10.09 9.71 -0.18
CA ILE A 10 -9.20 9.19 0.88
C ILE A 10 -9.65 7.81 1.33
N LEU A 11 -10.95 7.64 1.60
CA LEU A 11 -11.53 6.35 1.98
C LEU A 11 -11.39 5.29 0.86
N GLY A 12 -11.50 5.71 -0.40
CA GLY A 12 -11.26 4.86 -1.56
C GLY A 12 -9.83 4.35 -1.60
N MET A 13 -8.83 5.25 -1.47
CA MET A 13 -7.42 4.88 -1.42
C MET A 13 -7.11 3.95 -0.24
N LEU A 14 -7.66 4.24 0.95
CA LEU A 14 -7.53 3.36 2.12
C LEU A 14 -8.14 1.98 1.86
N LYS A 15 -9.32 1.92 1.26
CA LYS A 15 -9.96 0.65 0.88
C LYS A 15 -9.09 -0.16 -0.08
N THR A 16 -8.54 0.48 -1.11
CA THR A 16 -7.64 -0.16 -2.08
C THR A 16 -6.39 -0.70 -1.38
N HIS A 17 -5.79 0.07 -0.47
CA HIS A 17 -4.66 -0.37 0.34
C HIS A 17 -5.01 -1.60 1.18
N ILE A 18 -6.10 -1.57 1.94
CA ILE A 18 -6.52 -2.69 2.81
C ILE A 18 -6.79 -3.95 1.97
N LEU A 19 -7.54 -3.84 0.88
CA LEU A 19 -7.86 -4.98 0.02
C LEU A 19 -6.59 -5.57 -0.62
N ALA A 20 -5.71 -4.73 -1.17
CA ALA A 20 -4.44 -5.18 -1.73
C ALA A 20 -3.58 -5.87 -0.66
N SER A 21 -3.49 -5.30 0.53
CA SER A 21 -2.73 -5.86 1.66
C SER A 21 -3.26 -7.21 2.12
N ILE A 22 -4.58 -7.39 2.21
CA ILE A 22 -5.20 -8.68 2.56
C ILE A 22 -4.87 -9.74 1.49
N ILE A 23 -5.07 -9.42 0.21
CA ILE A 23 -4.78 -10.33 -0.90
C ILE A 23 -3.31 -10.73 -0.88
N ILE A 24 -2.42 -9.77 -0.71
CA ILE A 24 -0.97 -9.99 -0.64
C ILE A 24 -0.61 -10.87 0.56
N THR A 25 -1.22 -10.63 1.73
CA THR A 25 -0.98 -11.48 2.92
C THR A 25 -1.31 -12.94 2.62
N VAL A 26 -2.48 -13.20 2.01
CA VAL A 26 -2.89 -14.57 1.66
C VAL A 26 -1.91 -15.19 0.66
N VAL A 27 -1.53 -14.46 -0.38
CA VAL A 27 -0.58 -14.91 -1.40
C VAL A 27 0.79 -15.22 -0.78
N LEU A 28 1.30 -14.33 0.07
CA LEU A 28 2.57 -14.52 0.77
C LEU A 28 2.55 -15.77 1.65
N VAL A 29 1.49 -15.98 2.43
CA VAL A 29 1.36 -17.17 3.29
C VAL A 29 1.39 -18.45 2.46
N ILE A 30 0.68 -18.50 1.33
CA ILE A 30 0.66 -19.67 0.43
C ILE A 30 2.04 -19.91 -0.16
N ILE A 31 2.69 -18.88 -0.68
CA ILE A 31 3.99 -18.98 -1.35
C ILE A 31 5.09 -19.38 -0.37
N LEU A 32 5.17 -18.72 0.79
CA LEU A 32 6.21 -19.00 1.77
C LEU A 32 6.10 -20.42 2.35
N ASN A 33 4.88 -20.94 2.52
CA ASN A 33 4.68 -22.32 2.92
C ASN A 33 5.06 -23.33 1.81
N GLY A 34 4.96 -22.95 0.53
CA GLY A 34 5.26 -23.81 -0.61
C GLY A 34 6.74 -23.86 -1.02
N VAL A 35 7.51 -22.80 -0.70
CA VAL A 35 8.89 -22.62 -1.20
C VAL A 35 9.94 -23.22 -0.26
N GLY A 36 9.56 -23.60 0.96
CA GLY A 36 10.52 -24.07 1.97
C GLY A 36 11.51 -22.95 2.39
N ASN A 37 12.73 -23.35 2.78
CA ASN A 37 13.72 -22.45 3.39
C ASN A 37 14.57 -21.64 2.38
N SER A 38 14.15 -21.47 1.13
CA SER A 38 14.94 -20.71 0.14
C SER A 38 14.79 -19.19 0.35
N THR A 39 15.74 -18.58 1.07
CA THR A 39 15.79 -17.14 1.32
C THR A 39 15.88 -16.29 0.05
N VAL A 40 16.63 -16.77 -0.96
CA VAL A 40 16.78 -16.07 -2.26
C VAL A 40 15.43 -15.93 -2.98
N PHE A 41 14.67 -17.01 -3.03
CA PHE A 41 13.37 -17.03 -3.70
C PHE A 41 12.35 -16.18 -2.95
N ALA A 42 12.33 -16.23 -1.61
CA ALA A 42 11.49 -15.40 -0.78
C ALA A 42 11.78 -13.89 -0.99
N ASN A 43 13.05 -13.51 -1.13
CA ASN A 43 13.47 -12.15 -1.44
C ASN A 43 12.92 -11.69 -2.80
N ILE A 44 13.13 -12.46 -3.86
CA ILE A 44 12.69 -12.10 -5.21
C ILE A 44 11.17 -11.90 -5.24
N ILE A 45 10.42 -12.83 -4.66
CA ILE A 45 8.95 -12.72 -4.60
C ILE A 45 8.52 -11.47 -3.83
N SER A 46 9.18 -11.15 -2.71
CA SER A 46 8.83 -9.98 -1.91
C SER A 46 9.06 -8.67 -2.67
N TYR A 47 10.14 -8.56 -3.47
CA TYR A 47 10.35 -7.41 -4.36
C TYR A 47 9.26 -7.31 -5.44
N VAL A 48 8.90 -8.43 -6.07
CA VAL A 48 7.85 -8.46 -7.09
C VAL A 48 6.50 -8.04 -6.50
N ILE A 49 6.16 -8.51 -5.32
CA ILE A 49 4.93 -8.16 -4.61
C ILE A 49 4.92 -6.69 -4.22
N ALA A 50 6.01 -6.16 -3.68
CA ALA A 50 6.12 -4.75 -3.33
C ALA A 50 5.97 -3.85 -4.56
N ALA A 51 6.59 -4.23 -5.69
CA ALA A 51 6.46 -3.51 -6.95
C ALA A 51 5.02 -3.56 -7.49
N TYR A 52 4.38 -4.73 -7.47
CA TYR A 52 2.98 -4.88 -7.87
C TYR A 52 2.04 -4.02 -7.02
N TYR A 53 2.24 -4.03 -5.69
CA TYR A 53 1.48 -3.18 -4.78
C TYR A 53 1.68 -1.69 -5.09
N ALA A 54 2.93 -1.25 -5.26
CA ALA A 54 3.26 0.14 -5.57
C ALA A 54 2.59 0.61 -6.87
N LEU A 55 2.61 -0.23 -7.91
CA LEU A 55 1.91 0.04 -9.17
C LEU A 55 0.40 0.13 -8.98
N ASN A 56 -0.20 -0.74 -8.19
CA ASN A 56 -1.65 -0.73 -7.94
C ASN A 56 -2.10 0.58 -7.28
N ILE A 57 -1.40 1.01 -6.23
CA ILE A 57 -1.65 2.29 -5.55
C ILE A 57 -1.42 3.48 -6.49
N TYR A 58 -0.36 3.44 -7.29
CA TYR A 58 -0.06 4.46 -8.30
C TYR A 58 -1.20 4.61 -9.31
N PHE A 59 -1.67 3.50 -9.92
CA PHE A 59 -2.73 3.54 -10.93
C PHE A 59 -4.07 3.99 -10.37
N GLU A 60 -4.41 3.61 -9.15
CA GLU A 60 -5.62 4.09 -8.48
C GLU A 60 -5.57 5.61 -8.26
N ALA A 61 -4.45 6.13 -7.77
CA ALA A 61 -4.26 7.57 -7.60
C ALA A 61 -4.29 8.33 -8.93
N HIS A 62 -3.68 7.78 -9.98
CA HIS A 62 -3.75 8.32 -11.34
C HIS A 62 -5.19 8.38 -11.87
N SER A 63 -5.99 7.34 -11.62
CA SER A 63 -7.41 7.31 -11.98
C SER A 63 -8.20 8.42 -11.28
N TYR A 64 -7.96 8.66 -9.98
CA TYR A 64 -8.60 9.79 -9.27
C TYR A 64 -8.22 11.14 -9.87
N ALA A 65 -6.96 11.32 -10.26
CA ALA A 65 -6.51 12.58 -10.88
C ALA A 65 -7.20 12.81 -12.24
N THR A 66 -7.29 11.80 -13.08
CA THR A 66 -7.96 11.90 -14.38
C THR A 66 -9.46 12.17 -14.23
N ASP A 67 -10.11 11.56 -13.22
CA ASP A 67 -11.51 11.84 -12.90
C ASP A 67 -11.73 13.28 -12.42
N ASP A 68 -10.80 13.83 -11.61
CA ASP A 68 -10.87 15.19 -11.09
C ASP A 68 -10.69 16.25 -12.20
N LEU A 69 -9.98 15.92 -13.27
CA LEU A 69 -9.77 16.82 -14.41
C LEU A 69 -10.92 16.83 -15.43
N ARG A 70 -11.91 15.95 -15.29
CA ARG A 70 -13.07 15.95 -16.18
C ARG A 70 -13.93 17.20 -15.95
N SER A 71 -14.44 17.79 -17.02
CA SER A 71 -15.20 19.04 -16.99
C SER A 71 -16.47 18.99 -16.12
N TYR A 72 -16.98 17.80 -15.82
CA TYR A 72 -18.13 17.58 -14.95
C TYR A 72 -17.76 17.20 -13.52
N SER A 73 -16.46 17.14 -13.20
CA SER A 73 -16.01 16.82 -11.84
C SER A 73 -16.34 18.00 -10.90
N PRO A 74 -17.00 17.76 -9.74
CA PRO A 74 -17.24 18.79 -8.74
C PRO A 74 -15.98 19.12 -7.94
N LEU A 75 -14.89 18.39 -8.14
CA LEU A 75 -13.64 18.55 -7.40
C LEU A 75 -12.58 19.14 -8.32
N ASN A 76 -12.00 20.25 -7.87
CA ASN A 76 -10.84 20.81 -8.55
C ASN A 76 -9.60 19.97 -8.22
N GLY A 77 -8.96 19.43 -9.26
CA GLY A 77 -7.65 18.78 -9.13
C GLY A 77 -6.57 19.84 -8.85
N TYR A 78 -5.61 19.49 -8.02
CA TYR A 78 -4.38 20.25 -7.83
C TYR A 78 -3.19 19.30 -7.60
N ALA A 79 -1.99 19.70 -8.01
CA ALA A 79 -0.83 18.83 -8.09
C ALA A 79 -0.49 18.09 -6.77
N ALA A 80 -0.64 18.77 -5.63
CA ALA A 80 -0.33 18.19 -4.31
C ALA A 80 -1.46 17.35 -3.70
N LYS A 81 -2.60 17.18 -4.37
CA LYS A 81 -3.74 16.41 -3.82
C LYS A 81 -3.41 14.95 -3.54
N GLY A 82 -2.45 14.39 -4.27
CA GLY A 82 -1.98 13.02 -4.02
C GLY A 82 -1.48 12.81 -2.59
N PHE A 83 -0.81 13.79 -1.99
CA PHE A 83 -0.41 13.72 -0.58
C PHE A 83 -1.62 13.73 0.36
N VAL A 84 -2.66 14.50 0.05
CA VAL A 84 -3.90 14.50 0.84
C VAL A 84 -4.60 13.15 0.76
N LEU A 85 -4.61 12.52 -0.42
CA LEU A 85 -5.22 11.21 -0.62
C LEU A 85 -4.47 10.11 0.13
N SER A 86 -3.15 10.22 0.26
CA SER A 86 -2.33 9.24 0.98
C SER A 86 -2.46 9.32 2.51
N MET A 87 -3.01 10.41 3.06
CA MET A 87 -3.14 10.58 4.52
C MET A 87 -3.94 9.46 5.19
N GLY A 88 -4.96 8.91 4.50
CA GLY A 88 -5.73 7.79 5.03
C GLY A 88 -4.89 6.52 5.20
N ILE A 89 -4.03 6.23 4.22
CA ILE A 89 -3.12 5.08 4.26
C ILE A 89 -2.06 5.29 5.35
N ALA A 90 -1.43 6.46 5.35
CA ALA A 90 -0.41 6.80 6.35
C ALA A 90 -0.95 6.72 7.78
N ALA A 91 -2.15 7.29 8.02
CA ALA A 91 -2.80 7.24 9.32
C ALA A 91 -3.09 5.79 9.75
N ALA A 92 -3.58 4.94 8.85
CA ALA A 92 -3.86 3.54 9.16
C ALA A 92 -2.59 2.76 9.55
N ILE A 93 -1.49 2.95 8.82
CA ILE A 93 -0.21 2.30 9.10
C ILE A 93 0.37 2.80 10.44
N ILE A 94 0.34 4.11 10.69
CA ILE A 94 0.84 4.71 11.94
C ILE A 94 0.02 4.21 13.13
N LEU A 95 -1.31 4.19 13.03
CA LEU A 95 -2.18 3.67 14.10
C LEU A 95 -1.91 2.20 14.36
N ALA A 96 -1.79 1.36 13.33
CA ALA A 96 -1.45 -0.04 13.48
C ALA A 96 -0.09 -0.24 14.15
N TRP A 97 0.91 0.58 13.80
CA TRP A 97 2.22 0.57 14.43
C TRP A 97 2.15 0.97 15.91
N ILE A 98 1.38 2.00 16.25
CA ILE A 98 1.17 2.40 17.66
C ILE A 98 0.50 1.25 18.44
N PHE A 99 -0.57 0.64 17.92
CA PHE A 99 -1.22 -0.50 18.55
C PHE A 99 -0.26 -1.68 18.74
N TYR A 100 0.55 -1.97 17.75
CA TYR A 100 1.58 -3.00 17.82
C TYR A 100 2.58 -2.70 18.95
N ARG A 101 3.14 -1.48 19.00
CA ARG A 101 4.12 -1.10 20.05
C ARG A 101 3.51 -1.10 21.45
N VAL A 102 2.31 -0.56 21.59
CA VAL A 102 1.60 -0.56 22.89
C VAL A 102 1.33 -1.98 23.36
N SER A 103 0.96 -2.89 22.47
CA SER A 103 0.71 -4.29 22.84
C SER A 103 1.95 -4.97 23.44
N TRP A 104 3.14 -4.69 22.93
CA TRP A 104 4.39 -5.21 23.46
C TRP A 104 4.79 -4.60 24.82
N ILE A 105 4.41 -3.36 25.08
CA ILE A 105 4.65 -2.71 26.38
C ILE A 105 3.68 -3.24 27.44
N VAL A 106 2.43 -3.48 27.06
CA VAL A 106 1.36 -3.90 28.00
C VAL A 106 1.40 -5.39 28.28
N ALA A 107 1.80 -6.23 27.32
CA ALA A 107 1.81 -7.69 27.49
C ALA A 107 2.57 -8.19 28.73
N PRO A 108 3.76 -7.69 29.10
CA PRO A 108 4.46 -8.10 30.31
C PRO A 108 3.75 -7.68 31.60
N ILE A 109 2.97 -6.58 31.56
CA ILE A 109 2.29 -6.01 32.74
C ILE A 109 1.00 -6.78 33.07
N THR A 110 0.40 -7.41 32.06
CA THR A 110 -0.92 -8.06 32.15
C THR A 110 -0.84 -9.59 32.13
N ASP A 111 0.27 -10.17 32.59
CA ASP A 111 0.52 -11.63 32.61
C ASP A 111 0.25 -12.29 31.22
N GLY A 112 0.63 -11.57 30.15
CA GLY A 112 0.55 -12.09 28.80
C GLY A 112 -0.86 -12.12 28.22
N PHE A 113 -1.60 -11.00 28.26
CA PHE A 113 -2.92 -10.92 27.61
C PHE A 113 -2.81 -11.14 26.10
N VAL A 114 -2.76 -12.40 25.75
CA VAL A 114 -2.50 -12.93 24.41
C VAL A 114 -3.45 -12.42 23.31
N PRO A 115 -4.81 -12.33 23.52
CA PRO A 115 -5.71 -11.93 22.44
C PRO A 115 -5.45 -10.52 21.90
N TYR A 116 -5.14 -9.56 22.78
CA TYR A 116 -4.87 -8.18 22.35
C TYR A 116 -3.57 -8.07 21.56
N THR A 117 -2.51 -8.72 22.04
CA THR A 117 -1.20 -8.74 21.38
C THR A 117 -1.28 -9.42 20.03
N VAL A 118 -2.01 -10.55 19.93
CA VAL A 118 -2.23 -11.26 18.67
C VAL A 118 -3.01 -10.39 17.69
N ALA A 119 -4.08 -9.74 18.13
CA ALA A 119 -4.88 -8.88 17.26
C ALA A 119 -4.07 -7.67 16.72
N ALA A 120 -3.29 -7.03 17.59
CA ALA A 120 -2.42 -5.92 17.19
C ALA A 120 -1.34 -6.34 16.19
N ASN A 121 -0.73 -7.51 16.40
CA ASN A 121 0.24 -8.09 15.49
C ASN A 121 -0.38 -8.41 14.13
N ILE A 122 -1.54 -9.07 14.10
CA ILE A 122 -2.23 -9.40 12.86
C ILE A 122 -2.58 -8.12 12.09
N LEU A 123 -3.13 -7.11 12.76
CA LEU A 123 -3.48 -5.84 12.13
C LEU A 123 -2.24 -5.18 11.51
N TYR A 124 -1.15 -5.12 12.25
CA TYR A 124 0.10 -4.53 11.78
C TYR A 124 0.68 -5.32 10.58
N ILE A 125 0.77 -6.64 10.71
CA ILE A 125 1.25 -7.52 9.63
C ILE A 125 0.40 -7.36 8.37
N VAL A 126 -0.92 -7.36 8.47
CA VAL A 126 -1.81 -7.21 7.32
C VAL A 126 -1.60 -5.86 6.64
N LEU A 127 -1.54 -4.75 7.38
CA LEU A 127 -1.39 -3.42 6.78
C LEU A 127 0.01 -3.16 6.21
N THR A 128 1.04 -3.87 6.71
CA THR A 128 2.41 -3.76 6.20
C THR A 128 2.81 -4.91 5.30
N SER A 129 1.90 -5.84 5.00
CA SER A 129 2.18 -7.08 4.27
C SER A 129 2.90 -6.91 2.93
N PRO A 130 2.67 -5.85 2.12
CA PRO A 130 3.44 -5.64 0.90
C PRO A 130 4.94 -5.47 1.15
N PHE A 131 5.31 -5.12 2.39
CA PHE A 131 6.68 -4.87 2.84
C PHE A 131 7.11 -5.81 3.97
N MET A 132 6.34 -6.85 4.27
CA MET A 132 6.53 -7.73 5.43
C MET A 132 7.92 -8.34 5.48
N TYR A 133 8.49 -8.69 4.34
CA TYR A 133 9.83 -9.24 4.27
C TYR A 133 10.90 -8.22 4.67
N PHE A 134 10.70 -6.94 4.37
CA PHE A 134 11.59 -5.85 4.74
C PHE A 134 11.39 -5.41 6.19
N VAL A 135 10.18 -5.60 6.72
CA VAL A 135 9.85 -5.22 8.10
C VAL A 135 10.45 -6.19 9.11
N ASN A 136 10.73 -7.41 8.71
CA ASN A 136 11.39 -8.49 9.47
C ASN A 136 11.07 -8.48 10.97
N VAL A 137 9.81 -8.79 11.32
CA VAL A 137 9.33 -8.78 12.71
C VAL A 137 9.81 -10.04 13.42
N GLN A 138 11.04 -10.03 13.94
CA GLN A 138 11.56 -11.09 14.79
C GLN A 138 11.71 -10.56 16.23
N GLY A 139 11.12 -11.26 17.19
CA GLY A 139 11.30 -10.98 18.61
C GLY A 139 10.80 -9.59 19.08
N GLY A 140 9.84 -8.98 18.41
CA GLY A 140 9.30 -7.66 18.77
C GLY A 140 10.09 -6.47 18.23
N GLU A 141 11.21 -6.71 17.57
CA GLU A 141 12.00 -5.67 16.89
C GLU A 141 11.75 -5.74 15.38
N ALA A 142 11.16 -4.68 14.84
CA ALA A 142 10.98 -4.54 13.41
C ALA A 142 12.10 -3.67 12.84
N ASP A 143 12.62 -4.05 11.66
CA ASP A 143 13.63 -3.25 10.98
C ASP A 143 13.08 -1.85 10.63
N ILE A 144 13.78 -0.82 11.08
CA ILE A 144 13.41 0.59 10.86
C ILE A 144 13.29 0.89 9.36
N ILE A 145 14.18 0.36 8.55
CA ILE A 145 14.18 0.59 7.09
C ILE A 145 12.90 0.01 6.48
N GLY A 146 12.51 -1.20 6.86
CA GLY A 146 11.28 -1.83 6.40
C GLY A 146 10.04 -1.08 6.85
N GLN A 147 10.01 -0.57 8.08
CA GLN A 147 8.90 0.24 8.60
C GLN A 147 8.76 1.56 7.83
N LEU A 148 9.88 2.23 7.57
CA LEU A 148 9.89 3.46 6.77
C LEU A 148 9.45 3.18 5.32
N ALA A 149 9.89 2.08 4.71
CA ALA A 149 9.43 1.68 3.38
C ALA A 149 7.93 1.44 3.36
N ALA A 150 7.38 0.71 4.35
CA ALA A 150 5.95 0.45 4.45
C ALA A 150 5.10 1.72 4.58
N LEU A 151 5.63 2.77 5.20
CA LEU A 151 4.95 4.06 5.34
C LEU A 151 5.14 4.95 4.10
N PHE A 152 6.39 5.12 3.64
CA PHE A 152 6.69 6.13 2.62
C PHE A 152 6.37 5.66 1.20
N VAL A 153 6.54 4.39 0.86
CA VAL A 153 6.28 3.91 -0.51
C VAL A 153 4.82 4.12 -0.92
N PRO A 154 3.79 3.75 -0.14
CA PRO A 154 2.41 4.04 -0.49
C PRO A 154 2.13 5.54 -0.64
N VAL A 155 2.70 6.37 0.24
CA VAL A 155 2.52 7.82 0.20
C VAL A 155 3.13 8.41 -1.08
N LEU A 156 4.37 8.04 -1.40
CA LEU A 156 5.05 8.52 -2.59
C LEU A 156 4.37 8.03 -3.88
N CYS A 157 3.97 6.75 -3.94
CA CYS A 157 3.25 6.21 -5.08
C CYS A 157 1.90 6.88 -5.31
N THR A 158 1.16 7.17 -4.23
CA THR A 158 -0.10 7.92 -4.32
C THR A 158 0.14 9.35 -4.81
N ALA A 159 1.13 10.04 -4.25
CA ALA A 159 1.46 11.41 -4.63
C ALA A 159 1.90 11.49 -6.10
N TRP A 160 2.78 10.59 -6.50
CA TRP A 160 3.31 10.54 -7.88
C TRP A 160 2.23 10.12 -8.89
N GLY A 161 1.46 9.08 -8.59
CA GLY A 161 0.37 8.63 -9.47
C GLY A 161 -0.65 9.73 -9.70
N TYR A 162 -1.06 10.44 -8.64
CA TYR A 162 -1.96 11.57 -8.78
C TYR A 162 -1.34 12.72 -9.58
N PHE A 163 -0.07 13.06 -9.34
CA PHE A 163 0.63 14.12 -10.05
C PHE A 163 0.76 13.83 -11.57
N ASP A 164 1.08 12.60 -11.95
CA ASP A 164 1.17 12.21 -13.34
C ASP A 164 -0.21 12.22 -14.03
N GLY A 165 -1.25 11.72 -13.35
CA GLY A 165 -2.62 11.82 -13.84
C GLY A 165 -3.10 13.27 -13.97
N TYR A 166 -2.75 14.14 -13.02
CA TYR A 166 -3.04 15.57 -13.09
C TYR A 166 -2.35 16.25 -14.27
N ARG A 167 -1.12 15.85 -14.61
CA ARG A 167 -0.39 16.34 -15.80
C ARG A 167 -0.87 15.73 -17.11
N LYS A 168 -1.92 14.90 -17.11
CA LYS A 168 -2.44 14.18 -18.28
C LYS A 168 -1.38 13.34 -19.00
N LYS A 169 -0.42 12.79 -18.25
CA LYS A 169 0.52 11.84 -18.83
C LYS A 169 -0.23 10.55 -19.17
N ASP A 170 -0.31 10.25 -20.44
CA ASP A 170 -0.95 9.02 -20.94
C ASP A 170 0.02 7.84 -20.81
N ILE A 171 0.05 7.23 -19.61
CA ILE A 171 0.86 6.04 -19.36
C ILE A 171 0.24 4.82 -20.04
N THR A 172 -1.10 4.79 -20.19
CA THR A 172 -1.77 3.71 -20.92
C THR A 172 -1.40 3.73 -22.38
N GLY A 173 -1.23 4.91 -23.00
CA GLY A 173 -0.70 5.08 -24.35
C GLY A 173 0.74 4.57 -24.47
N PHE A 174 1.60 4.80 -23.49
CA PHE A 174 2.96 4.30 -23.49
C PHE A 174 3.01 2.76 -23.41
N ILE A 175 2.24 2.16 -22.50
CA ILE A 175 2.17 0.69 -22.36
C ILE A 175 1.55 0.05 -23.61
N SER A 176 0.48 0.63 -24.15
CA SER A 176 -0.16 0.14 -25.36
C SER A 176 0.79 0.21 -26.55
N LYS A 177 1.54 1.30 -26.71
CA LYS A 177 2.56 1.45 -27.74
C LYS A 177 3.63 0.35 -27.63
N PHE A 178 4.10 0.06 -26.42
CA PHE A 178 5.10 -0.99 -26.18
C PHE A 178 4.56 -2.39 -26.50
N MET A 179 3.27 -2.67 -26.24
CA MET A 179 2.65 -3.96 -26.51
C MET A 179 2.26 -4.15 -27.98
N TYR A 180 1.91 -3.09 -28.69
CA TYR A 180 1.38 -3.18 -30.07
C TYR A 180 2.40 -2.88 -31.16
N GLU A 181 3.51 -2.19 -30.89
CA GLU A 181 4.57 -1.98 -31.89
C GLU A 181 5.30 -3.26 -32.34
N LYS A 182 5.18 -4.37 -31.57
CA LYS A 182 5.74 -5.69 -31.96
C LYS A 182 4.97 -6.41 -33.06
N LYS A 183 3.84 -5.89 -33.56
CA LYS A 183 3.02 -6.56 -34.61
C LYS A 183 3.21 -6.02 -36.02
N LYS A 184 4.16 -5.13 -36.25
CA LYS A 184 4.50 -4.64 -37.62
C LYS A 184 5.92 -5.11 -38.02
N LYS A 185 6.10 -6.41 -38.12
CA LYS A 185 7.17 -7.02 -38.89
C LYS A 185 6.62 -8.27 -39.58
#